data_41936bf33ab41bcb6d8df108cb3f5d86
#
_entry.id   41936bf33ab41bcb6d8df108cb3f5d86
#
_cell.length_a   1.000
_cell.length_b   1.000
_cell.length_c   1.000
_cell.angle_alpha   90.00
_cell.angle_beta   90.00
_cell.angle_gamma   90.00
#
_symmetry.space_group_name_H-M   'P 1'
#
loop_
_entity.id
_entity.type
_entity.pdbx_description
1 polymer ?
#
loop_
_entity_poly.entity_id
_entity_poly.type
_entity_poly.pdbx_seq_one_letter_code
_entity_poly.pdbx_strand_id
1 'polypeptide(L)'
;MRNIERRHKFPPLFPGRSLKKIVPAAILALLASPIQAAEQAESNVLTLGGGVDVAPRYSGSNKSRATTAVVVDYAMANGFFISTTRGIGYGNHLGKLDYNAGLSYRPGRKDRDVGSDSIGYGSDELRGLGDVKGSAIVVPGLGYEVNEWLSLQLQAEVPVSERNNGEAVHFSIVSPLFKSWKNTVTLALNSSWGSRKYMQTYYGVNAAQSAGSGFARYDAGAGIYDYSLNIDWAHRFNQNWSVNAAAGFTQLTGDASNSPLVHRKSSPVGSLKVTYRF
;
A
#
# COMPACT_ATOMS: atom_id res chain seq x y z
N MET A 1 -16.09 60.87 -38.05
CA MET A 1 -15.17 60.28 -37.05
C MET A 1 -15.70 58.95 -36.69
N ARG A 2 -15.06 57.85 -37.24
CA ARG A 2 -15.41 56.45 -36.96
C ARG A 2 -14.27 55.84 -36.16
N ASN A 3 -14.54 55.53 -34.89
CA ASN A 3 -13.64 54.78 -34.04
C ASN A 3 -13.73 53.28 -34.41
N ILE A 4 -12.61 52.70 -34.84
CA ILE A 4 -12.46 51.28 -35.12
C ILE A 4 -11.73 50.67 -33.92
N GLU A 5 -12.46 50.04 -33.00
CA GLU A 5 -11.91 49.16 -31.98
C GLU A 5 -11.48 47.81 -32.60
N ARG A 6 -10.21 47.59 -32.74
CA ARG A 6 -9.63 46.26 -33.08
C ARG A 6 -9.54 45.45 -31.80
N ARG A 7 -10.47 44.52 -31.60
CA ARG A 7 -10.32 43.46 -30.61
C ARG A 7 -9.35 42.44 -31.13
N HIS A 8 -8.16 42.37 -30.54
CA HIS A 8 -7.23 41.25 -30.72
C HIS A 8 -7.82 40.00 -30.03
N LYS A 9 -8.31 39.04 -30.84
CA LYS A 9 -8.62 37.67 -30.38
C LYS A 9 -7.31 36.91 -30.29
N PHE A 10 -6.87 36.55 -29.07
CA PHE A 10 -5.86 35.58 -28.86
C PHE A 10 -6.41 34.18 -29.18
N PRO A 11 -5.70 33.32 -29.93
CA PRO A 11 -6.12 31.93 -30.13
C PRO A 11 -5.98 31.15 -28.84
N PRO A 12 -6.84 30.13 -28.57
CA PRO A 12 -6.72 29.30 -27.37
C PRO A 12 -5.48 28.42 -27.43
N LEU A 13 -4.64 28.57 -26.43
CA LEU A 13 -3.32 27.97 -26.29
C LEU A 13 -3.34 26.53 -25.75
N PHE A 14 -4.33 25.70 -26.00
CA PHE A 14 -4.23 24.23 -25.80
C PHE A 14 -5.38 23.52 -26.51
N PRO A 15 -5.09 22.54 -27.40
CA PRO A 15 -6.12 21.61 -27.87
C PRO A 15 -6.50 20.70 -26.69
N GLY A 16 -7.80 20.61 -26.41
CA GLY A 16 -8.37 19.77 -25.36
C GLY A 16 -7.99 18.29 -25.52
N ARG A 17 -6.90 17.88 -24.91
CA ARG A 17 -6.64 16.48 -24.61
C ARG A 17 -7.40 16.13 -23.33
N SER A 18 -8.38 15.26 -23.48
CA SER A 18 -9.05 14.61 -22.36
C SER A 18 -8.01 14.15 -21.33
N LEU A 19 -7.97 14.79 -20.16
CA LEU A 19 -7.25 14.33 -19.01
C LEU A 19 -7.90 13.00 -18.59
N LYS A 20 -7.38 11.88 -19.09
CA LYS A 20 -7.65 10.57 -18.51
C LYS A 20 -7.25 10.68 -17.04
N LYS A 21 -8.23 10.47 -16.15
CA LYS A 21 -8.07 10.54 -14.70
C LYS A 21 -6.88 9.67 -14.30
N ILE A 22 -5.74 10.28 -14.01
CA ILE A 22 -4.60 9.62 -13.37
C ILE A 22 -5.00 9.50 -11.90
N VAL A 23 -5.61 8.39 -11.54
CA VAL A 23 -5.80 8.00 -10.16
C VAL A 23 -4.56 7.21 -9.78
N PRO A 24 -3.75 7.64 -8.80
CA PRO A 24 -2.54 6.91 -8.42
C PRO A 24 -2.92 5.51 -7.95
N ALA A 25 -2.28 4.51 -8.53
CA ALA A 25 -2.41 3.12 -8.11
C ALA A 25 -1.62 2.95 -6.80
N ALA A 26 -2.30 3.10 -5.68
CA ALA A 26 -1.77 2.64 -4.41
C ALA A 26 -1.83 1.11 -4.43
N ILE A 27 -0.73 0.47 -4.83
CA ILE A 27 -0.60 -0.97 -4.73
C ILE A 27 -0.06 -1.27 -3.36
N LEU A 28 -0.82 -2.11 -2.70
CA LEU A 28 -0.48 -2.78 -1.48
C LEU A 28 0.69 -3.76 -1.69
N ALA A 29 1.90 -3.27 -1.93
CA ALA A 29 3.01 -3.89 -1.27
C ALA A 29 2.92 -3.36 0.15
N LEU A 30 2.36 -4.12 1.08
CA LEU A 30 2.64 -4.02 2.50
C LEU A 30 4.12 -4.41 2.72
N LEU A 31 5.00 -3.73 2.02
CA LEU A 31 6.28 -3.42 2.59
C LEU A 31 5.88 -2.50 3.73
N ALA A 32 5.96 -2.99 4.97
CA ALA A 32 5.81 -2.14 6.12
C ALA A 32 6.79 -0.99 5.92
N SER A 33 6.31 0.05 5.24
CA SER A 33 7.00 1.32 5.36
C SER A 33 6.97 1.55 6.86
N PRO A 34 8.13 1.61 7.54
CA PRO A 34 8.12 1.94 8.95
C PRO A 34 7.15 3.11 9.07
N ILE A 35 6.22 3.03 10.02
CA ILE A 35 5.52 4.24 10.46
C ILE A 35 6.69 5.13 10.85
N GLN A 36 7.22 5.84 9.85
CA GLN A 36 8.10 6.93 10.20
C GLN A 36 7.15 7.80 10.99
N ALA A 37 7.42 7.85 12.29
CA ALA A 37 6.92 8.91 13.11
C ALA A 37 6.93 10.10 12.17
N ALA A 38 5.79 10.74 11.98
CA ALA A 38 5.83 12.06 11.40
C ALA A 38 6.71 12.82 12.39
N GLU A 39 8.04 12.73 12.16
CA GLU A 39 8.99 13.62 12.80
C GLU A 39 8.33 14.95 12.52
N GLN A 40 7.83 15.57 13.56
CA GLN A 40 7.03 16.79 13.42
C GLN A 40 7.92 17.71 12.63
N ALA A 41 7.68 17.72 11.31
CA ALA A 41 8.52 18.42 10.38
C ALA A 41 8.43 19.86 10.86
N GLU A 42 9.54 20.47 11.24
CA GLU A 42 9.57 21.88 11.63
C GLU A 42 8.96 22.79 10.55
N SER A 43 8.79 22.23 9.36
CA SER A 43 8.17 22.86 8.18
C SER A 43 7.35 21.83 7.39
N ASN A 44 6.45 22.32 6.55
CA ASN A 44 5.76 21.46 5.58
C ASN A 44 6.76 20.85 4.60
N VAL A 45 6.63 19.56 4.33
CA VAL A 45 7.51 18.81 3.44
C VAL A 45 6.68 18.12 2.36
N LEU A 46 7.01 18.38 1.10
CA LEU A 46 6.46 17.66 -0.05
C LEU A 46 7.51 16.71 -0.60
N THR A 47 7.16 15.43 -0.72
CA THR A 47 7.97 14.41 -1.40
C THR A 47 7.21 13.89 -2.60
N LEU A 48 7.82 13.96 -3.77
CA LEU A 48 7.31 13.40 -5.01
C LEU A 48 8.26 12.32 -5.51
N GLY A 49 7.72 11.30 -6.17
CA GLY A 49 8.56 10.25 -6.72
C GLY A 49 7.82 9.24 -7.56
N GLY A 50 8.57 8.29 -8.05
CA GLY A 50 8.05 7.19 -8.83
C GLY A 50 8.99 5.99 -8.82
N GLY A 51 8.48 4.86 -9.27
CA GLY A 51 9.26 3.64 -9.29
C GLY A 51 8.46 2.43 -9.75
N VAL A 52 8.91 1.27 -9.32
CA VAL A 52 8.30 -0.01 -9.66
C VAL A 52 8.18 -0.86 -8.39
N ASP A 53 7.01 -1.45 -8.21
CA ASP A 53 6.76 -2.48 -7.21
C ASP A 53 6.56 -3.83 -7.93
N VAL A 54 7.14 -4.91 -7.36
CA VAL A 54 6.97 -6.29 -7.83
C VAL A 54 6.38 -7.12 -6.70
N ALA A 55 5.23 -7.72 -6.95
CA ALA A 55 4.52 -8.55 -5.98
C ALA A 55 3.72 -9.66 -6.69
N PRO A 56 3.22 -10.67 -5.96
CA PRO A 56 2.27 -11.63 -6.50
C PRO A 56 1.03 -10.94 -7.07
N ARG A 57 0.41 -11.51 -8.11
CA ARG A 57 -0.83 -10.99 -8.71
C ARG A 57 -1.99 -10.91 -7.73
N TYR A 58 -2.02 -11.78 -6.75
CA TYR A 58 -2.86 -11.77 -5.55
C TYR A 58 -2.14 -12.59 -4.45
N SER A 59 -2.59 -12.46 -3.21
CA SER A 59 -1.99 -13.21 -2.09
C SER A 59 -2.18 -14.71 -2.28
N GLY A 60 -1.07 -15.43 -2.48
CA GLY A 60 -1.06 -16.86 -2.80
C GLY A 60 -0.87 -17.21 -4.28
N SER A 61 -0.79 -16.22 -5.19
CA SER A 61 -0.49 -16.47 -6.60
C SER A 61 0.97 -16.93 -6.77
N ASN A 62 1.18 -17.86 -7.71
CA ASN A 62 2.52 -18.25 -8.15
C ASN A 62 3.08 -17.33 -9.26
N LYS A 63 2.25 -16.39 -9.77
CA LYS A 63 2.63 -15.38 -10.75
C LYS A 63 2.87 -14.04 -10.10
N SER A 64 3.93 -13.36 -10.49
CA SER A 64 4.24 -12.01 -10.06
C SER A 64 3.81 -10.97 -11.09
N ARG A 65 3.66 -9.72 -10.64
CA ARG A 65 3.36 -8.56 -11.48
C ARG A 65 4.26 -7.41 -11.05
N ALA A 66 4.81 -6.71 -12.04
CA ALA A 66 5.42 -5.41 -11.84
C ALA A 66 4.36 -4.32 -12.04
N THR A 67 4.37 -3.31 -11.20
CA THR A 67 3.43 -2.19 -11.24
C THR A 67 4.17 -0.88 -11.04
N THR A 68 3.69 0.17 -11.73
CA THR A 68 4.23 1.51 -11.53
C THR A 68 3.84 2.04 -10.16
N ALA A 69 4.82 2.48 -9.40
CA ALA A 69 4.63 3.15 -8.12
C ALA A 69 4.68 4.67 -8.32
N VAL A 70 3.70 5.38 -7.77
CA VAL A 70 3.69 6.84 -7.70
C VAL A 70 3.76 7.24 -6.23
N VAL A 71 4.72 8.07 -5.88
CA VAL A 71 4.92 8.59 -4.53
C VAL A 71 4.53 10.07 -4.51
N VAL A 72 3.52 10.39 -3.73
CA VAL A 72 3.16 11.74 -3.31
C VAL A 72 2.99 11.69 -1.81
N ASP A 73 3.81 12.41 -1.07
CA ASP A 73 3.70 12.52 0.38
C ASP A 73 3.88 13.97 0.78
N TYR A 74 2.83 14.57 1.30
CA TYR A 74 2.83 15.91 1.85
C TYR A 74 2.58 15.84 3.36
N ALA A 75 3.63 16.01 4.13
CA ALA A 75 3.60 16.09 5.59
C ALA A 75 3.59 17.55 6.02
N MET A 76 2.61 17.92 6.84
CA MET A 76 2.44 19.27 7.35
C MET A 76 3.00 19.37 8.78
N ALA A 77 3.57 20.51 9.12
CA ALA A 77 4.15 20.78 10.45
C ALA A 77 3.14 20.60 11.61
N ASN A 78 1.85 20.72 11.35
CA ASN A 78 0.78 20.51 12.32
C ASN A 78 0.35 19.05 12.49
N GLY A 79 1.02 18.09 11.82
CA GLY A 79 0.74 16.66 11.90
C GLY A 79 -0.23 16.12 10.85
N PHE A 80 -0.92 16.95 10.07
CA PHE A 80 -1.72 16.48 8.94
C PHE A 80 -0.84 15.97 7.80
N PHE A 81 -1.33 14.97 7.07
CA PHE A 81 -0.64 14.45 5.89
C PHE A 81 -1.61 14.08 4.76
N ILE A 82 -1.07 14.12 3.54
CA ILE A 82 -1.71 13.59 2.31
C ILE A 82 -0.66 12.71 1.64
N SER A 83 -0.93 11.42 1.50
CA SER A 83 0.05 10.45 1.03
C SER A 83 -0.58 9.37 0.16
N THR A 84 0.10 8.97 -0.93
CA THR A 84 -0.32 7.84 -1.75
C THR A 84 -0.19 6.50 -1.03
N THR A 85 0.60 6.42 0.05
CA THR A 85 0.80 5.20 0.83
C THR A 85 -0.03 5.16 2.12
N ARG A 86 -0.20 6.30 2.78
CA ARG A 86 -0.89 6.41 4.08
C ARG A 86 -2.32 6.94 3.96
N GLY A 87 -2.71 7.50 2.80
CA GLY A 87 -3.98 8.19 2.62
C GLY A 87 -3.94 9.63 3.11
N ILE A 88 -5.06 10.13 3.60
CA ILE A 88 -5.23 11.49 4.16
C ILE A 88 -5.49 11.33 5.65
N GLY A 89 -4.73 11.98 6.50
CA GLY A 89 -4.84 11.78 7.93
C GLY A 89 -4.05 12.73 8.80
N TYR A 90 -3.97 12.35 10.05
CA TYR A 90 -3.23 13.05 11.09
C TYR A 90 -2.35 12.06 11.85
N GLY A 91 -1.16 12.47 12.21
CA GLY A 91 -0.25 11.72 13.07
C GLY A 91 0.60 12.66 13.92
N ASN A 92 0.95 12.19 15.10
CA ASN A 92 1.80 12.92 16.04
C ASN A 92 2.51 11.93 16.97
N HIS A 93 3.35 12.43 17.87
CA HIS A 93 4.05 11.63 18.86
C HIS A 93 3.86 12.18 20.28
N LEU A 94 3.98 11.29 21.25
CA LEU A 94 4.01 11.61 22.66
C LEU A 94 5.18 10.87 23.31
N GLY A 95 6.32 11.52 23.40
CA GLY A 95 7.57 10.89 23.81
C GLY A 95 7.98 9.80 22.81
N LYS A 96 8.02 8.54 23.26
CA LYS A 96 8.35 7.37 22.44
C LYS A 96 7.15 6.72 21.74
N LEU A 97 5.95 7.26 21.96
CA LEU A 97 4.72 6.74 21.36
C LEU A 97 4.33 7.58 20.14
N ASP A 98 4.28 6.96 18.99
CA ASP A 98 3.73 7.52 17.76
C ASP A 98 2.29 7.06 17.60
N TYR A 99 1.42 7.96 17.12
CA TYR A 99 0.05 7.60 16.79
C TYR A 99 -0.39 8.32 15.52
N ASN A 100 -1.20 7.65 14.75
CA ASN A 100 -1.80 8.22 13.55
C ASN A 100 -3.18 7.63 13.27
N ALA A 101 -3.94 8.33 12.47
CA ALA A 101 -5.15 7.82 11.85
C ALA A 101 -5.31 8.46 10.47
N GLY A 102 -5.69 7.67 9.48
CA GLY A 102 -5.90 8.15 8.12
C GLY A 102 -7.08 7.48 7.44
N LEU A 103 -7.64 8.16 6.46
CA LEU A 103 -8.57 7.60 5.49
C LEU A 103 -7.77 7.18 4.26
N SER A 104 -7.83 5.92 3.90
CA SER A 104 -7.10 5.33 2.80
C SER A 104 -8.00 4.44 1.93
N TYR A 105 -7.44 3.76 0.96
CA TYR A 105 -8.17 2.90 0.05
C TYR A 105 -7.48 1.55 -0.09
N ARG A 106 -8.19 0.47 0.26
CA ARG A 106 -7.80 -0.91 -0.03
C ARG A 106 -8.28 -1.29 -1.42
N PRO A 107 -7.40 -1.52 -2.39
CA PRO A 107 -7.79 -1.89 -3.74
C PRO A 107 -8.58 -3.19 -3.79
N GLY A 108 -9.45 -3.31 -4.80
CA GLY A 108 -10.20 -4.53 -5.04
C GLY A 108 -9.38 -5.60 -5.75
N ARG A 109 -9.89 -6.83 -5.75
CA ARG A 109 -9.33 -7.98 -6.46
C ARG A 109 -10.25 -8.36 -7.62
N LYS A 110 -9.65 -8.52 -8.82
CA LYS A 110 -10.35 -8.98 -10.02
C LYS A 110 -10.16 -10.48 -10.22
N ASP A 111 -11.17 -11.14 -10.79
CA ASP A 111 -11.11 -12.54 -11.19
C ASP A 111 -10.51 -12.75 -12.58
N ARG A 112 -9.74 -11.77 -13.05
CA ARG A 112 -9.00 -11.74 -14.31
C ARG A 112 -7.71 -10.98 -14.19
N ASP A 113 -6.83 -11.17 -15.15
CA ASP A 113 -5.58 -10.42 -15.22
C ASP A 113 -5.85 -8.92 -15.33
N VAL A 114 -5.04 -8.14 -14.63
CA VAL A 114 -5.06 -6.67 -14.68
C VAL A 114 -3.70 -6.14 -15.13
N GLY A 115 -3.71 -5.06 -15.88
CA GLY A 115 -2.49 -4.41 -16.40
C GLY A 115 -1.67 -3.72 -15.31
N SER A 116 -0.43 -3.37 -15.64
CA SER A 116 0.52 -2.69 -14.74
C SER A 116 0.08 -1.29 -14.32
N ASP A 117 -0.79 -0.67 -15.10
CA ASP A 117 -1.36 0.68 -14.92
C ASP A 117 -2.71 0.67 -14.17
N SER A 118 -3.21 -0.52 -13.81
CA SER A 118 -4.51 -0.67 -13.16
C SER A 118 -4.41 -0.55 -11.66
N ILE A 119 -5.38 0.15 -11.05
CA ILE A 119 -5.59 0.15 -9.61
C ILE A 119 -6.21 -1.19 -9.22
N GLY A 120 -5.60 -1.88 -8.26
CA GLY A 120 -6.02 -3.19 -7.79
C GLY A 120 -5.15 -4.30 -8.34
N TYR A 121 -5.53 -5.49 -8.01
CA TYR A 121 -4.82 -6.72 -8.37
C TYR A 121 -5.82 -7.76 -8.87
N GLY A 122 -5.32 -8.80 -9.52
CA GLY A 122 -6.16 -9.87 -10.05
C GLY A 122 -5.38 -10.81 -10.95
N SER A 123 -5.99 -11.96 -11.22
CA SER A 123 -5.42 -13.00 -12.05
C SER A 123 -6.53 -13.81 -12.71
N ASP A 124 -6.29 -14.25 -13.94
CA ASP A 124 -7.15 -15.24 -14.60
C ASP A 124 -7.25 -16.56 -13.84
N GLU A 125 -6.31 -16.83 -12.91
CA GLU A 125 -6.36 -17.96 -11.98
C GLU A 125 -7.56 -17.91 -11.03
N LEU A 126 -8.17 -16.74 -10.83
CA LEU A 126 -9.33 -16.51 -9.97
C LEU A 126 -10.66 -16.48 -10.73
N ARG A 127 -10.65 -16.85 -12.03
CA ARG A 127 -11.84 -16.77 -12.89
C ARG A 127 -13.02 -17.55 -12.32
N GLY A 128 -14.18 -16.89 -12.29
CA GLY A 128 -15.42 -17.47 -11.76
C GLY A 128 -15.63 -17.27 -10.26
N LEU A 129 -14.64 -16.69 -9.54
CA LEU A 129 -14.82 -16.29 -8.14
C LEU A 129 -15.55 -14.95 -7.98
N GLY A 130 -15.61 -14.18 -9.08
CA GLY A 130 -16.12 -12.82 -9.06
C GLY A 130 -15.14 -11.79 -8.49
N ASP A 131 -15.43 -10.53 -8.76
CA ASP A 131 -14.63 -9.41 -8.33
C ASP A 131 -14.87 -9.08 -6.85
N VAL A 132 -13.82 -8.79 -6.12
CA VAL A 132 -13.89 -8.12 -4.81
C VAL A 132 -13.73 -6.63 -5.05
N LYS A 133 -14.72 -5.84 -4.66
CA LYS A 133 -14.65 -4.38 -4.76
C LYS A 133 -13.64 -3.81 -3.76
N GLY A 134 -12.99 -2.71 -4.13
CA GLY A 134 -12.12 -1.99 -3.19
C GLY A 134 -12.92 -1.28 -2.10
N SER A 135 -12.27 -1.02 -0.98
CA SER A 135 -12.87 -0.38 0.19
C SER A 135 -12.17 0.92 0.55
N ALA A 136 -12.94 1.95 0.87
CA ALA A 136 -12.42 3.03 1.70
C ALA A 136 -12.21 2.47 3.12
N ILE A 137 -11.05 2.71 3.70
CA ILE A 137 -10.65 2.19 5.01
C ILE A 137 -10.17 3.33 5.91
N VAL A 138 -10.48 3.24 7.20
CA VAL A 138 -9.81 4.01 8.24
C VAL A 138 -8.63 3.18 8.75
N VAL A 139 -7.49 3.83 8.89
CA VAL A 139 -6.22 3.19 9.24
C VAL A 139 -5.64 3.85 10.50
N PRO A 140 -6.08 3.45 11.71
CA PRO A 140 -5.39 3.82 12.93
C PRO A 140 -4.08 3.06 13.07
N GLY A 141 -3.06 3.74 13.58
CA GLY A 141 -1.74 3.16 13.84
C GLY A 141 -1.12 3.67 15.12
N LEU A 142 -0.34 2.80 15.76
CA LEU A 142 0.47 3.07 16.92
C LEU A 142 1.89 2.58 16.66
N GLY A 143 2.89 3.37 17.03
CA GLY A 143 4.29 3.01 17.04
C GLY A 143 4.88 3.24 18.42
N TYR A 144 5.81 2.41 18.84
CA TYR A 144 6.54 2.60 20.08
C TYR A 144 8.03 2.37 19.87
N GLU A 145 8.82 3.40 20.15
CA GLU A 145 10.28 3.32 20.09
C GLU A 145 10.81 2.73 21.41
N VAL A 146 11.14 1.43 21.39
CA VAL A 146 11.73 0.75 22.53
C VAL A 146 13.10 1.36 22.84
N ASN A 147 13.95 1.43 21.80
CA ASN A 147 15.26 2.08 21.82
C ASN A 147 15.67 2.45 20.37
N GLU A 148 16.87 3.02 20.18
CA GLU A 148 17.38 3.44 18.87
C GLU A 148 17.50 2.32 17.81
N TRP A 149 17.48 1.04 18.24
CA TRP A 149 17.62 -0.14 17.39
C TRP A 149 16.32 -0.95 17.23
N LEU A 150 15.25 -0.56 17.92
CA LEU A 150 14.03 -1.36 17.94
C LEU A 150 12.79 -0.49 18.10
N SER A 151 11.88 -0.63 17.18
CA SER A 151 10.52 -0.09 17.28
C SER A 151 9.46 -1.16 17.02
N LEU A 152 8.33 -1.02 17.68
CA LEU A 152 7.15 -1.86 17.52
C LEU A 152 6.05 -1.02 16.87
N GLN A 153 5.31 -1.63 15.96
CA GLN A 153 4.22 -0.93 15.26
C GLN A 153 2.98 -1.81 15.21
N LEU A 154 1.84 -1.20 15.36
CA LEU A 154 0.52 -1.82 15.25
C LEU A 154 -0.34 -0.94 14.35
N GLN A 155 -0.94 -1.52 13.32
CA GLN A 155 -1.82 -0.83 12.39
C GLN A 155 -3.07 -1.68 12.15
N ALA A 156 -4.23 -1.04 12.10
CA ALA A 156 -5.46 -1.72 11.72
C ALA A 156 -6.03 -1.11 10.44
N GLU A 157 -6.69 -1.93 9.63
CA GLU A 157 -7.47 -1.52 8.47
C GLU A 157 -8.93 -1.80 8.75
N VAL A 158 -9.73 -0.75 8.89
CA VAL A 158 -11.17 -0.85 9.20
C VAL A 158 -11.97 -0.32 8.01
N PRO A 159 -12.66 -1.18 7.24
CA PRO A 159 -13.42 -0.74 6.07
C PRO A 159 -14.66 0.07 6.48
N VAL A 160 -14.78 1.27 5.90
CA VAL A 160 -15.96 2.15 6.04
C VAL A 160 -16.91 2.03 4.84
N SER A 161 -16.39 1.56 3.68
CA SER A 161 -17.21 1.08 2.57
C SER A 161 -16.91 -0.39 2.28
N GLU A 162 -17.82 -1.11 1.61
CA GLU A 162 -17.68 -2.55 1.31
C GLU A 162 -17.24 -3.33 2.58
N ARG A 163 -17.96 -3.14 3.68
CA ARG A 163 -17.59 -3.66 5.02
C ARG A 163 -17.48 -5.18 5.12
N ASN A 164 -18.00 -5.89 4.13
CA ASN A 164 -17.85 -7.33 4.02
C ASN A 164 -16.42 -7.76 3.65
N ASN A 165 -15.59 -6.83 3.18
CA ASN A 165 -14.18 -7.10 2.94
C ASN A 165 -13.38 -7.31 4.23
N GLY A 166 -13.97 -7.00 5.39
CA GLY A 166 -13.44 -7.31 6.71
C GLY A 166 -12.23 -6.50 7.14
N GLU A 167 -11.91 -6.58 8.40
CA GLU A 167 -10.83 -5.87 9.08
C GLU A 167 -9.53 -6.69 9.00
N ALA A 168 -8.39 -5.99 8.94
CA ALA A 168 -7.07 -6.57 9.10
C ALA A 168 -6.27 -5.80 10.15
N VAL A 169 -5.35 -6.49 10.80
CA VAL A 169 -4.41 -5.90 11.78
C VAL A 169 -3.01 -6.36 11.42
N HIS A 170 -2.06 -5.42 11.44
CA HIS A 170 -0.66 -5.65 11.12
C HIS A 170 0.19 -5.27 12.32
N PHE A 171 1.05 -6.17 12.73
CA PHE A 171 2.07 -5.95 13.74
C PHE A 171 3.44 -6.02 13.09
N SER A 172 4.32 -5.08 13.44
CA SER A 172 5.67 -5.03 12.91
C SER A 172 6.70 -4.79 14.01
N ILE A 173 7.82 -5.48 13.86
CA ILE A 173 9.06 -5.26 14.62
C ILE A 173 10.06 -4.69 13.63
N VAL A 174 10.54 -3.48 13.87
CA VAL A 174 11.40 -2.75 12.94
C VAL A 174 12.73 -2.42 13.62
N SER A 175 13.83 -2.74 12.92
CA SER A 175 15.18 -2.49 13.40
C SER A 175 16.03 -1.81 12.33
N PRO A 176 16.58 -0.60 12.57
CA PRO A 176 17.61 -0.03 11.71
C PRO A 176 18.92 -0.80 11.91
N LEU A 177 19.30 -1.61 10.92
CA LEU A 177 20.55 -2.38 10.93
C LEU A 177 21.77 -1.49 10.69
N PHE A 178 21.59 -0.42 9.91
CA PHE A 178 22.63 0.54 9.58
C PHE A 178 22.02 1.92 9.34
N LYS A 179 22.63 2.94 9.91
CA LYS A 179 22.22 4.34 9.73
C LYS A 179 23.45 5.23 9.58
N SER A 180 23.51 5.94 8.48
CA SER A 180 24.47 7.02 8.23
C SER A 180 23.76 8.22 7.61
N TRP A 181 24.47 9.31 7.38
CA TRP A 181 23.85 10.48 6.75
C TRP A 181 23.35 10.22 5.32
N LYS A 182 23.94 9.26 4.60
CA LYS A 182 23.54 8.89 3.23
C LYS A 182 22.70 7.63 3.15
N ASN A 183 22.94 6.67 4.03
CA ASN A 183 22.34 5.34 3.90
C ASN A 183 21.62 4.96 5.18
N THR A 184 20.44 4.38 5.02
CA THR A 184 19.73 3.68 6.07
C THR A 184 19.36 2.30 5.56
N VAL A 185 19.65 1.27 6.33
CA VAL A 185 19.19 -0.10 6.08
C VAL A 185 18.31 -0.52 7.24
N THR A 186 17.09 -0.93 6.96
CA THR A 186 16.10 -1.31 7.96
C THR A 186 15.64 -2.74 7.71
N LEU A 187 15.52 -3.52 8.76
CA LEU A 187 14.89 -4.84 8.76
C LEU A 187 13.53 -4.74 9.42
N ALA A 188 12.50 -5.34 8.80
CA ALA A 188 11.17 -5.41 9.34
C ALA A 188 10.65 -6.86 9.33
N LEU A 189 10.17 -7.31 10.49
CA LEU A 189 9.41 -8.53 10.67
C LEU A 189 7.95 -8.15 10.87
N ASN A 190 7.06 -8.73 10.09
CA ASN A 190 5.64 -8.40 10.17
C ASN A 190 4.80 -9.65 10.35
N SER A 191 3.64 -9.48 10.99
CA SER A 191 2.58 -10.46 11.11
C SER A 191 1.26 -9.80 10.83
N SER A 192 0.42 -10.44 10.01
CA SER A 192 -0.88 -9.91 9.63
C SER A 192 -2.00 -10.85 10.10
N TRP A 193 -3.00 -10.27 10.73
CA TRP A 193 -4.21 -10.95 11.19
C TRP A 193 -5.43 -10.44 10.42
N GLY A 194 -6.34 -11.33 10.05
CA GLY A 194 -7.59 -11.00 9.38
C GLY A 194 -8.81 -11.43 10.19
N SER A 195 -9.85 -10.59 10.21
CA SER A 195 -11.16 -10.97 10.72
C SER A 195 -11.76 -12.09 9.85
N ARG A 196 -12.78 -12.80 10.35
CA ARG A 196 -13.47 -13.84 9.57
C ARG A 196 -13.97 -13.31 8.21
N LYS A 197 -14.46 -12.09 8.15
CA LYS A 197 -14.91 -11.46 6.90
C LYS A 197 -13.73 -11.26 5.93
N TYR A 198 -12.61 -10.74 6.43
CA TYR A 198 -11.40 -10.57 5.65
C TYR A 198 -10.91 -11.90 5.08
N MET A 199 -10.77 -12.90 5.96
CA MET A 199 -10.29 -14.22 5.58
C MET A 199 -11.22 -14.90 4.57
N GLN A 200 -12.54 -14.83 4.79
CA GLN A 200 -13.52 -15.40 3.86
C GLN A 200 -13.51 -14.68 2.51
N THR A 201 -13.34 -13.35 2.47
CA THR A 201 -13.31 -12.56 1.23
C THR A 201 -12.07 -12.86 0.38
N TYR A 202 -10.91 -13.01 1.01
CA TYR A 202 -9.66 -13.12 0.26
C TYR A 202 -9.14 -14.55 0.11
N TYR A 203 -9.55 -15.47 0.99
CA TYR A 203 -9.09 -16.86 1.00
C TYR A 203 -10.22 -17.89 1.00
N GLY A 204 -11.47 -17.48 1.26
CA GLY A 204 -12.63 -18.37 1.24
C GLY A 204 -13.16 -18.65 -0.17
N VAL A 205 -13.92 -19.73 -0.29
CA VAL A 205 -14.68 -20.11 -1.51
C VAL A 205 -16.08 -20.54 -1.10
N ASN A 206 -17.10 -19.73 -1.38
CA ASN A 206 -18.49 -20.08 -1.09
C ASN A 206 -19.10 -21.01 -2.17
N ALA A 207 -20.34 -21.47 -1.98
CA ALA A 207 -21.00 -22.40 -2.89
C ALA A 207 -21.12 -21.86 -4.32
N ALA A 208 -21.49 -20.59 -4.50
CA ALA A 208 -21.64 -19.98 -5.82
C ALA A 208 -20.29 -19.82 -6.52
N GLN A 209 -19.27 -19.42 -5.77
CA GLN A 209 -17.89 -19.31 -6.25
C GLN A 209 -17.33 -20.67 -6.64
N SER A 210 -17.58 -21.72 -5.85
CA SER A 210 -17.18 -23.08 -6.16
C SER A 210 -17.81 -23.58 -7.48
N ALA A 211 -19.09 -23.33 -7.66
CA ALA A 211 -19.79 -23.70 -8.90
C ALA A 211 -19.30 -22.91 -10.12
N GLY A 212 -18.93 -21.64 -9.95
CA GLY A 212 -18.47 -20.78 -11.04
C GLY A 212 -17.00 -20.97 -11.44
N SER A 213 -16.14 -21.33 -10.47
CA SER A 213 -14.68 -21.38 -10.65
C SER A 213 -14.10 -22.79 -10.71
N GLY A 214 -14.83 -23.79 -10.16
CA GLY A 214 -14.33 -25.15 -10.00
C GLY A 214 -13.42 -25.36 -8.78
N PHE A 215 -13.10 -24.33 -8.00
CA PHE A 215 -12.39 -24.48 -6.72
C PHE A 215 -13.29 -25.18 -5.69
N ALA A 216 -12.68 -26.00 -4.84
CA ALA A 216 -13.40 -26.60 -3.71
C ALA A 216 -13.91 -25.51 -2.74
N ARG A 217 -15.10 -25.77 -2.15
CA ARG A 217 -15.62 -24.90 -1.09
C ARG A 217 -14.62 -24.82 0.07
N TYR A 218 -14.44 -23.61 0.60
CA TYR A 218 -13.52 -23.37 1.69
C TYR A 218 -14.02 -22.24 2.60
N ASP A 219 -14.19 -22.55 3.87
CA ASP A 219 -14.57 -21.59 4.89
C ASP A 219 -13.32 -21.19 5.68
N ALA A 220 -12.85 -19.95 5.48
CA ALA A 220 -11.68 -19.42 6.16
C ALA A 220 -12.08 -18.69 7.45
N GLY A 221 -11.51 -19.12 8.58
CA GLY A 221 -11.70 -18.50 9.90
C GLY A 221 -10.82 -17.27 10.12
N ALA A 222 -11.14 -16.47 11.12
CA ALA A 222 -10.28 -15.38 11.57
C ALA A 222 -8.94 -15.93 12.09
N GLY A 223 -7.84 -15.24 11.80
CA GLY A 223 -6.53 -15.68 12.27
C GLY A 223 -5.36 -14.94 11.63
N ILE A 224 -4.15 -15.30 12.04
CA ILE A 224 -2.92 -14.84 11.39
C ILE A 224 -2.85 -15.50 10.02
N TYR A 225 -2.75 -14.66 8.97
CA TYR A 225 -2.73 -15.15 7.60
C TYR A 225 -1.36 -15.06 6.93
N ASP A 226 -0.46 -14.21 7.42
CA ASP A 226 0.92 -14.17 6.94
C ASP A 226 1.93 -13.71 7.99
N TYR A 227 3.19 -14.05 7.70
CA TYR A 227 4.38 -13.43 8.24
C TYR A 227 5.24 -12.92 7.09
N SER A 228 5.90 -11.78 7.25
CA SER A 228 6.85 -11.30 6.24
C SER A 228 8.14 -10.79 6.86
N LEU A 229 9.21 -10.92 6.08
CA LEU A 229 10.53 -10.37 6.38
C LEU A 229 10.89 -9.44 5.23
N ASN A 230 11.21 -8.19 5.55
CA ASN A 230 11.60 -7.19 4.58
C ASN A 230 12.90 -6.52 4.98
N ILE A 231 13.73 -6.23 3.99
CA ILE A 231 14.90 -5.36 4.11
C ILE A 231 14.69 -4.16 3.21
N ASP A 232 14.84 -2.97 3.75
CA ASP A 232 14.68 -1.70 3.09
C ASP A 232 16.02 -0.96 3.10
N TRP A 233 16.44 -0.44 1.96
CA TRP A 233 17.61 0.41 1.82
C TRP A 233 17.20 1.75 1.23
N ALA A 234 17.50 2.81 1.95
CA ALA A 234 17.36 4.19 1.49
C ALA A 234 18.74 4.80 1.30
N HIS A 235 19.00 5.33 0.10
CA HIS A 235 20.20 6.09 -0.21
C HIS A 235 19.86 7.51 -0.57
N ARG A 236 20.48 8.44 0.13
CA ARG A 236 20.32 9.89 -0.09
C ARG A 236 21.49 10.42 -0.92
N PHE A 237 21.23 10.82 -2.14
CA PHE A 237 22.26 11.42 -3.02
C PHE A 237 22.67 12.81 -2.54
N ASN A 238 21.67 13.61 -2.14
CA ASN A 238 21.82 14.96 -1.60
C ASN A 238 20.62 15.28 -0.68
N GLN A 239 20.40 16.55 -0.36
CA GLN A 239 19.32 16.98 0.52
C GLN A 239 17.90 16.71 -0.04
N ASN A 240 17.78 16.62 -1.36
CA ASN A 240 16.51 16.50 -2.06
C ASN A 240 16.30 15.10 -2.66
N TRP A 241 17.28 14.50 -3.31
CA TRP A 241 17.16 13.25 -4.06
C TRP A 241 17.51 12.01 -3.23
N SER A 242 16.62 11.03 -3.27
CA SER A 242 16.85 9.73 -2.66
C SER A 242 16.41 8.59 -3.60
N VAL A 243 17.05 7.44 -3.46
CA VAL A 243 16.56 6.15 -3.97
C VAL A 243 16.21 5.25 -2.80
N ASN A 244 15.11 4.53 -2.93
CA ASN A 244 14.64 3.58 -1.94
C ASN A 244 14.45 2.23 -2.64
N ALA A 245 15.11 1.19 -2.15
CA ALA A 245 14.96 -0.17 -2.62
C ALA A 245 14.53 -1.07 -1.46
N ALA A 246 13.58 -1.95 -1.72
CA ALA A 246 13.16 -2.94 -0.74
C ALA A 246 13.05 -4.32 -1.37
N ALA A 247 13.37 -5.34 -0.58
CA ALA A 247 13.18 -6.73 -0.94
C ALA A 247 12.68 -7.51 0.27
N GLY A 248 11.83 -8.50 0.03
CA GLY A 248 11.29 -9.30 1.12
C GLY A 248 10.60 -10.56 0.66
N PHE A 249 10.14 -11.30 1.66
CA PHE A 249 9.35 -12.51 1.49
C PHE A 249 8.14 -12.46 2.40
N THR A 250 7.00 -12.91 1.86
CA THR A 250 5.77 -13.14 2.61
C THR A 250 5.46 -14.63 2.62
N GLN A 251 5.25 -15.20 3.80
CA GLN A 251 4.86 -16.59 4.03
C GLN A 251 3.42 -16.63 4.53
N LEU A 252 2.51 -17.22 3.76
CA LEU A 252 1.14 -17.49 4.20
C LEU A 252 1.10 -18.59 5.25
N THR A 253 0.17 -18.47 6.20
CA THR A 253 -0.01 -19.41 7.31
C THR A 253 -1.51 -19.63 7.60
N GLY A 254 -1.79 -20.53 8.52
CA GLY A 254 -3.15 -20.83 8.95
C GLY A 254 -4.10 -21.15 7.80
N ASP A 255 -5.34 -20.69 7.91
CA ASP A 255 -6.38 -20.90 6.91
C ASP A 255 -6.04 -20.27 5.56
N ALA A 256 -5.28 -19.16 5.54
CA ALA A 256 -4.83 -18.57 4.29
C ALA A 256 -3.97 -19.55 3.49
N SER A 257 -3.00 -20.21 4.14
CA SER A 257 -2.08 -21.14 3.48
C SER A 257 -2.73 -22.44 2.98
N ASN A 258 -3.89 -22.78 3.54
CA ASN A 258 -4.66 -23.98 3.21
C ASN A 258 -5.79 -23.72 2.21
N SER A 259 -5.98 -22.48 1.83
CA SER A 259 -7.00 -22.09 0.84
C SER A 259 -6.72 -22.72 -0.52
N PRO A 260 -7.74 -23.23 -1.22
CA PRO A 260 -7.61 -23.74 -2.58
C PRO A 260 -7.20 -22.66 -3.60
N LEU A 261 -7.28 -21.38 -3.22
CA LEU A 261 -6.82 -20.26 -4.04
C LEU A 261 -5.30 -20.06 -4.02
N VAL A 262 -4.60 -20.72 -3.09
CA VAL A 262 -3.16 -20.53 -2.88
C VAL A 262 -2.35 -21.53 -3.66
N HIS A 263 -1.70 -21.05 -4.71
CA HIS A 263 -0.77 -21.82 -5.56
C HIS A 263 0.67 -21.77 -5.02
N ARG A 264 1.00 -20.70 -4.27
CA ARG A 264 2.31 -20.53 -3.64
C ARG A 264 2.15 -19.93 -2.25
N LYS A 265 2.68 -20.60 -1.24
CA LYS A 265 2.61 -20.16 0.16
C LYS A 265 3.65 -19.10 0.51
N SER A 266 4.81 -19.12 -0.15
CA SER A 266 5.91 -18.18 0.07
C SER A 266 6.17 -17.36 -1.21
N SER A 267 6.14 -16.05 -1.13
CA SER A 267 6.24 -15.17 -2.29
C SER A 267 7.25 -14.05 -2.06
N PRO A 268 8.18 -13.82 -3.03
CA PRO A 268 9.04 -12.66 -2.98
C PRO A 268 8.27 -11.39 -3.32
N VAL A 269 8.71 -10.29 -2.73
CA VAL A 269 8.25 -8.93 -3.03
C VAL A 269 9.45 -8.00 -3.16
N GLY A 270 9.31 -6.92 -3.92
CA GLY A 270 10.38 -5.95 -4.08
C GLY A 270 9.89 -4.61 -4.58
N SER A 271 10.66 -3.56 -4.33
CA SER A 271 10.38 -2.23 -4.86
C SER A 271 11.67 -1.46 -5.13
N LEU A 272 11.58 -0.54 -6.10
CA LEU A 272 12.63 0.45 -6.37
C LEU A 272 11.95 1.78 -6.69
N LYS A 273 12.26 2.80 -5.93
CA LYS A 273 11.62 4.13 -6.04
C LYS A 273 12.68 5.21 -5.98
N VAL A 274 12.50 6.25 -6.78
CA VAL A 274 13.29 7.49 -6.71
C VAL A 274 12.37 8.60 -6.23
N THR A 275 12.82 9.39 -5.28
CA THR A 275 12.03 10.45 -4.66
C THR A 275 12.80 11.76 -4.64
N TYR A 276 12.06 12.86 -4.74
CA TYR A 276 12.53 14.23 -4.58
C TYR A 276 11.77 14.91 -3.45
N ARG A 277 12.49 15.47 -2.50
CA ARG A 277 11.96 16.23 -1.36
C ARG A 277 12.17 17.72 -1.62
N PHE A 278 11.07 18.48 -1.54
CA PHE A 278 11.05 19.94 -1.68
C PHE A 278 11.25 20.63 -0.35
#